data_d3ff114bf75176b2bb3f79555e747e3f
#
_entry.id   d3ff114bf75176b2bb3f79555e747e3f
#
_cell.length_a   1.000
_cell.length_b   1.000
_cell.length_c   1.000
_cell.angle_alpha   90.00
_cell.angle_beta   90.00
_cell.angle_gamma   90.00
#
_symmetry.space_group_name_H-M   'P 1'
#
loop_
_entity.id
_entity.type
_entity.pdbx_description
1 polymer ?
#
loop_
_entity_poly.entity_id
_entity_poly.type
_entity_poly.pdbx_seq_one_letter_code
_entity_poly.pdbx_strand_id
1 'polypeptide(L)'
;MKNSLIKVSAFCAVVGLLICFGTTLAQSITTTEAAIRAVLDAQVAAWNRGDVEAYMNGYDRSPNTEFVGGDSITRGWQQVLDRYKKKYDTREKMGTLTFSDLKISVLSKDAALVLGRWHLKRANDEPHGTFTLLFRKTKAGWRIVHDHSSSA
;
A
#
# COMPACT_ATOMS: atom_id res chain seq x y z
N MET A 1 -66.02 9.63 -6.80
CA MET A 1 -64.99 8.58 -6.69
C MET A 1 -63.87 8.89 -7.69
N LYS A 2 -62.89 9.66 -7.34
CA LYS A 2 -61.63 9.88 -8.12
C LYS A 2 -60.61 10.44 -7.13
N ASN A 3 -59.40 9.89 -7.19
CA ASN A 3 -58.12 10.36 -6.58
C ASN A 3 -57.62 9.47 -5.44
N SER A 4 -56.95 8.40 -5.84
CA SER A 4 -55.97 7.75 -4.99
C SER A 4 -55.01 6.87 -5.82
N LEU A 5 -54.18 7.47 -6.69
CA LEU A 5 -53.19 6.68 -7.50
C LEU A 5 -51.90 7.44 -7.85
N ILE A 6 -51.53 8.55 -7.18
CA ILE A 6 -50.34 9.33 -7.57
C ILE A 6 -49.30 9.50 -6.42
N LYS A 7 -49.33 8.75 -5.35
CA LYS A 7 -48.32 8.93 -4.26
C LYS A 7 -47.34 7.80 -4.04
N VAL A 8 -47.36 6.74 -4.82
CA VAL A 8 -46.45 5.59 -4.62
C VAL A 8 -45.19 5.67 -5.49
N SER A 9 -45.22 6.43 -6.59
CA SER A 9 -44.09 6.42 -7.56
C SER A 9 -42.87 7.24 -7.18
N ALA A 10 -42.99 8.26 -6.29
CA ALA A 10 -41.88 9.13 -5.92
C ALA A 10 -40.96 8.55 -4.82
N PHE A 11 -41.47 7.65 -3.99
CA PHE A 11 -40.70 7.09 -2.87
C PHE A 11 -39.72 5.98 -3.32
N CYS A 12 -40.06 5.21 -4.37
CA CYS A 12 -39.17 4.17 -4.89
C CYS A 12 -37.95 4.73 -5.64
N ALA A 13 -38.06 5.90 -6.28
CA ALA A 13 -36.95 6.49 -7.04
C ALA A 13 -35.82 7.03 -6.13
N VAL A 14 -36.14 7.55 -4.94
CA VAL A 14 -35.14 8.08 -3.99
C VAL A 14 -34.39 6.94 -3.29
N VAL A 15 -35.05 5.84 -2.96
CA VAL A 15 -34.40 4.68 -2.32
C VAL A 15 -33.47 3.96 -3.31
N GLY A 16 -33.85 3.86 -4.58
CA GLY A 16 -32.98 3.25 -5.62
C GLY A 16 -31.70 4.02 -5.90
N LEU A 17 -31.74 5.36 -5.82
CA LEU A 17 -30.56 6.23 -6.03
C LEU A 17 -29.53 6.14 -4.90
N LEU A 18 -29.99 5.99 -3.65
CA LEU A 18 -29.11 5.82 -2.48
C LEU A 18 -28.39 4.47 -2.46
N ILE A 19 -29.01 3.40 -2.94
CA ILE A 19 -28.42 2.06 -3.00
C ILE A 19 -27.30 2.01 -4.06
N CYS A 20 -27.46 2.67 -5.22
CA CYS A 20 -26.43 2.71 -6.27
C CYS A 20 -25.15 3.47 -5.83
N PHE A 21 -25.26 4.53 -5.03
CA PHE A 21 -24.09 5.27 -4.53
C PHE A 21 -23.28 4.47 -3.52
N GLY A 22 -23.92 3.73 -2.62
CA GLY A 22 -23.25 2.91 -1.62
C GLY A 22 -22.45 1.75 -2.22
N THR A 23 -22.97 1.08 -3.24
CA THR A 23 -22.29 -0.03 -3.91
C THR A 23 -21.07 0.43 -4.72
N THR A 24 -21.14 1.59 -5.36
CA THR A 24 -20.02 2.13 -6.15
C THR A 24 -18.83 2.55 -5.27
N LEU A 25 -19.07 3.13 -4.10
CA LEU A 25 -18.01 3.50 -3.15
C LEU A 25 -17.35 2.26 -2.54
N ALA A 26 -18.13 1.29 -2.09
CA ALA A 26 -17.60 0.04 -1.54
C ALA A 26 -16.76 -0.72 -2.58
N GLN A 27 -17.22 -0.82 -3.82
CA GLN A 27 -16.48 -1.44 -4.92
C GLN A 27 -15.17 -0.71 -5.22
N SER A 28 -15.14 0.63 -5.17
CA SER A 28 -13.94 1.43 -5.40
C SER A 28 -12.90 1.25 -4.29
N ILE A 29 -13.33 1.12 -3.03
CA ILE A 29 -12.43 0.87 -1.89
C ILE A 29 -11.79 -0.52 -2.02
N THR A 30 -12.57 -1.57 -2.28
CA THR A 30 -12.05 -2.94 -2.43
C THR A 30 -11.08 -3.09 -3.59
N THR A 31 -11.31 -2.41 -4.72
CA THR A 31 -10.39 -2.40 -5.87
C THR A 31 -9.09 -1.64 -5.56
N THR A 32 -9.15 -0.57 -4.79
CA THR A 32 -7.96 0.17 -4.33
C THR A 32 -7.12 -0.66 -3.37
N GLU A 33 -7.75 -1.30 -2.39
CA GLU A 33 -7.04 -2.18 -1.45
C GLU A 33 -6.37 -3.35 -2.18
N ALA A 34 -7.04 -3.98 -3.13
CA ALA A 34 -6.49 -5.06 -3.95
C ALA A 34 -5.29 -4.58 -4.76
N ALA A 35 -5.34 -3.38 -5.35
CA ALA A 35 -4.23 -2.81 -6.11
C ALA A 35 -3.01 -2.51 -5.22
N ILE A 36 -3.22 -2.02 -4.00
CA ILE A 36 -2.13 -1.77 -3.04
C ILE A 36 -1.53 -3.10 -2.56
N ARG A 37 -2.35 -4.11 -2.24
CA ARG A 37 -1.86 -5.45 -1.89
C ARG A 37 -0.98 -6.03 -3.00
N ALA A 38 -1.39 -5.92 -4.25
CA ALA A 38 -0.60 -6.40 -5.38
C ALA A 38 0.79 -5.73 -5.46
N VAL A 39 0.92 -4.45 -5.09
CA VAL A 39 2.25 -3.79 -5.00
C VAL A 39 3.09 -4.40 -3.89
N LEU A 40 2.52 -4.64 -2.71
CA LEU A 40 3.23 -5.25 -1.58
C LEU A 40 3.63 -6.69 -1.87
N ASP A 41 2.74 -7.48 -2.49
CA ASP A 41 3.02 -8.86 -2.89
C ASP A 41 4.15 -8.93 -3.94
N ALA A 42 4.15 -8.00 -4.90
CA ALA A 42 5.22 -7.88 -5.89
C ALA A 42 6.56 -7.51 -5.23
N GLN A 43 6.56 -6.66 -4.20
CA GLN A 43 7.76 -6.33 -3.41
C GLN A 43 8.29 -7.57 -2.68
N VAL A 44 7.44 -8.32 -1.98
CA VAL A 44 7.84 -9.57 -1.31
C VAL A 44 8.41 -10.57 -2.32
N ALA A 45 7.75 -10.76 -3.45
CA ALA A 45 8.23 -11.65 -4.51
C ALA A 45 9.59 -11.21 -5.07
N ALA A 46 9.78 -9.91 -5.31
CA ALA A 46 11.05 -9.34 -5.79
C ALA A 46 12.18 -9.54 -4.78
N TRP A 47 11.93 -9.22 -3.51
CA TRP A 47 12.89 -9.41 -2.43
C TRP A 47 13.33 -10.87 -2.30
N ASN A 48 12.35 -11.78 -2.27
CA ASN A 48 12.61 -13.21 -2.05
C ASN A 48 13.37 -13.89 -3.20
N ARG A 49 13.42 -13.29 -4.39
CA ARG A 49 14.33 -13.73 -5.47
C ARG A 49 15.65 -12.94 -5.55
N GLY A 50 15.88 -11.97 -4.62
CA GLY A 50 17.13 -11.20 -4.56
C GLY A 50 17.16 -9.95 -5.43
N ASP A 51 16.01 -9.49 -5.93
CA ASP A 51 15.90 -8.40 -6.88
C ASP A 51 15.48 -7.11 -6.15
N VAL A 52 16.49 -6.41 -5.60
CA VAL A 52 16.27 -5.14 -4.88
C VAL A 52 15.72 -4.03 -5.80
N GLU A 53 16.11 -4.03 -7.07
CA GLU A 53 15.60 -3.03 -8.02
C GLU A 53 14.11 -3.24 -8.30
N ALA A 54 13.68 -4.48 -8.52
CA ALA A 54 12.25 -4.79 -8.66
C ALA A 54 11.46 -4.53 -7.36
N TYR A 55 12.05 -4.76 -6.18
CA TYR A 55 11.45 -4.36 -4.89
C TYR A 55 11.18 -2.85 -4.86
N MET A 56 12.13 -2.05 -5.32
CA MET A 56 12.01 -0.58 -5.37
C MET A 56 11.01 -0.07 -6.40
N ASN A 57 10.47 -0.91 -7.30
CA ASN A 57 9.34 -0.54 -8.16
C ASN A 57 8.03 -0.31 -7.39
N GLY A 58 7.92 -0.76 -6.13
CA GLY A 58 6.82 -0.41 -5.23
C GLY A 58 6.83 1.06 -4.81
N TYR A 59 7.98 1.74 -4.89
CA TYR A 59 8.14 3.14 -4.54
C TYR A 59 7.98 4.06 -5.76
N ASP A 60 7.54 5.29 -5.50
CA ASP A 60 7.49 6.33 -6.54
C ASP A 60 8.91 6.75 -6.94
N ARG A 61 9.19 6.82 -8.25
CA ARG A 61 10.49 7.27 -8.78
C ARG A 61 10.60 8.79 -8.75
N SER A 62 10.58 9.35 -7.54
CA SER A 62 10.56 10.79 -7.27
C SER A 62 11.72 11.19 -6.37
N PRO A 63 12.26 12.42 -6.52
CA PRO A 63 13.19 12.99 -5.55
C PRO A 63 12.52 13.22 -4.17
N ASN A 64 11.20 13.22 -4.10
CA ASN A 64 10.41 13.44 -2.89
C ASN A 64 10.03 12.13 -2.15
N THR A 65 10.41 10.96 -2.67
CA THR A 65 10.22 9.70 -1.96
C THR A 65 11.07 9.67 -0.71
N GLU A 66 10.47 9.33 0.43
CA GLU A 66 11.15 9.32 1.72
C GLU A 66 11.14 7.93 2.35
N PHE A 67 12.27 7.57 2.95
CA PHE A 67 12.40 6.42 3.84
C PHE A 67 12.94 6.88 5.20
N VAL A 68 12.18 6.59 6.27
CA VAL A 68 12.55 6.86 7.66
C VAL A 68 12.82 5.52 8.35
N GLY A 69 13.99 5.39 8.97
CA GLY A 69 14.34 4.19 9.72
C GLY A 69 15.35 4.49 10.82
N GLY A 70 15.02 4.18 12.06
CA GLY A 70 15.75 4.65 13.23
C GLY A 70 15.66 6.18 13.32
N ASP A 71 16.81 6.84 13.43
CA ASP A 71 16.95 8.30 13.42
C ASP A 71 17.31 8.88 12.04
N SER A 72 17.32 8.04 10.99
CA SER A 72 17.77 8.41 9.65
C SER A 72 16.59 8.68 8.72
N ILE A 73 16.67 9.78 7.96
CA ILE A 73 15.74 10.10 6.88
C ILE A 73 16.51 10.09 5.56
N THR A 74 16.13 9.20 4.65
CA THR A 74 16.68 9.12 3.29
C THR A 74 15.66 9.67 2.31
N ARG A 75 16.05 10.66 1.48
CA ARG A 75 15.19 11.31 0.49
C ARG A 75 15.64 11.02 -0.92
N GLY A 76 14.68 10.81 -1.80
CA GLY A 76 14.89 10.48 -3.20
C GLY A 76 14.91 8.97 -3.46
N TRP A 77 14.21 8.55 -4.51
CA TRP A 77 14.11 7.13 -4.89
C TRP A 77 15.46 6.47 -5.10
N GLN A 78 16.40 7.14 -5.78
CA GLN A 78 17.73 6.60 -6.04
C GLN A 78 18.51 6.40 -4.73
N GLN A 79 18.47 7.36 -3.82
CA GLN A 79 19.15 7.30 -2.53
C GLN A 79 18.59 6.17 -1.65
N VAL A 80 17.27 5.95 -1.72
CA VAL A 80 16.65 4.81 -1.02
C VAL A 80 17.10 3.49 -1.64
N LEU A 81 17.15 3.36 -2.98
CA LEU A 81 17.69 2.18 -3.66
C LEU A 81 19.16 1.92 -3.25
N ASP A 82 20.01 2.94 -3.27
CA ASP A 82 21.42 2.81 -2.92
C ASP A 82 21.60 2.37 -1.46
N ARG A 83 20.77 2.90 -0.55
CA ARG A 83 20.70 2.45 0.84
C ARG A 83 20.37 0.97 0.95
N TYR A 84 19.35 0.49 0.21
CA TYR A 84 18.96 -0.92 0.20
C TYR A 84 20.08 -1.80 -0.37
N LYS A 85 20.67 -1.44 -1.50
CA LYS A 85 21.80 -2.16 -2.12
C LYS A 85 23.00 -2.27 -1.18
N LYS A 86 23.32 -1.20 -0.46
CA LYS A 86 24.42 -1.19 0.52
C LYS A 86 24.13 -2.06 1.75
N LYS A 87 22.90 -2.03 2.25
CA LYS A 87 22.53 -2.78 3.47
C LYS A 87 22.31 -4.27 3.19
N TYR A 88 21.81 -4.62 2.01
CA TYR A 88 21.37 -5.95 1.63
C TYR A 88 22.11 -6.44 0.36
N ASP A 89 23.44 -6.39 0.40
CA ASP A 89 24.32 -6.66 -0.73
C ASP A 89 24.50 -8.16 -1.02
N THR A 90 24.03 -9.05 -0.13
CA THR A 90 24.06 -10.51 -0.31
C THR A 90 22.71 -11.16 0.02
N ARG A 91 22.49 -12.38 -0.50
CA ARG A 91 21.26 -13.14 -0.21
C ARG A 91 21.12 -13.49 1.27
N GLU A 92 22.24 -13.74 1.96
CA GLU A 92 22.25 -14.01 3.40
C GLU A 92 21.73 -12.80 4.20
N LYS A 93 22.16 -11.58 3.82
CA LYS A 93 21.69 -10.34 4.46
C LYS A 93 20.24 -10.01 4.12
N MET A 94 19.76 -10.39 2.93
CA MET A 94 18.37 -10.19 2.55
C MET A 94 17.44 -11.14 3.32
N GLY A 95 17.77 -12.41 3.41
CA GLY A 95 16.89 -13.42 3.99
C GLY A 95 15.58 -13.59 3.19
N THR A 96 14.55 -14.13 3.84
CA THR A 96 13.20 -14.26 3.30
C THR A 96 12.30 -13.24 3.97
N LEU A 97 11.70 -12.36 3.16
CA LEU A 97 10.78 -11.31 3.61
C LEU A 97 9.36 -11.83 3.67
N THR A 98 8.66 -11.48 4.74
CA THR A 98 7.20 -11.59 4.85
C THR A 98 6.62 -10.28 5.39
N PHE A 99 5.43 -9.93 4.91
CA PHE A 99 4.58 -8.90 5.51
C PHE A 99 3.39 -9.55 6.18
N SER A 100 3.00 -9.04 7.35
CA SER A 100 1.83 -9.50 8.11
C SER A 100 1.06 -8.33 8.73
N ASP A 101 -0.11 -8.60 9.29
CA ASP A 101 -0.97 -7.63 9.99
C ASP A 101 -1.26 -6.38 9.13
N LEU A 102 -1.45 -6.58 7.82
CA LEU A 102 -1.67 -5.48 6.88
C LEU A 102 -3.05 -4.85 7.07
N LYS A 103 -3.06 -3.59 7.52
CA LYS A 103 -4.25 -2.74 7.55
C LYS A 103 -4.10 -1.64 6.51
N ILE A 104 -4.94 -1.67 5.47
CA ILE A 104 -5.00 -0.66 4.42
C ILE A 104 -6.16 0.29 4.73
N SER A 105 -5.89 1.58 4.80
CA SER A 105 -6.87 2.64 5.01
C SER A 105 -6.88 3.57 3.80
N VAL A 106 -7.92 3.48 2.98
CA VAL A 106 -8.10 4.36 1.83
C VAL A 106 -8.53 5.73 2.33
N LEU A 107 -7.69 6.74 2.13
CA LEU A 107 -7.91 8.12 2.62
C LEU A 107 -8.65 8.98 1.59
N SER A 108 -8.38 8.73 0.30
CA SER A 108 -9.02 9.42 -0.83
C SER A 108 -8.89 8.57 -2.10
N LYS A 109 -9.40 9.08 -3.24
CA LYS A 109 -9.26 8.42 -4.55
C LYS A 109 -7.79 8.21 -4.99
N ASP A 110 -6.84 8.90 -4.39
CA ASP A 110 -5.43 8.94 -4.79
C ASP A 110 -4.44 8.83 -3.61
N ALA A 111 -4.93 8.57 -2.38
CA ALA A 111 -4.09 8.39 -1.20
C ALA A 111 -4.60 7.25 -0.31
N ALA A 112 -3.66 6.47 0.23
CA ALA A 112 -3.95 5.42 1.21
C ALA A 112 -2.79 5.28 2.19
N LEU A 113 -3.11 4.88 3.42
CA LEU A 113 -2.15 4.53 4.46
C LEU A 113 -2.15 3.02 4.65
N VAL A 114 -0.96 2.43 4.78
CA VAL A 114 -0.81 1.02 5.14
C VAL A 114 0.00 0.92 6.41
N LEU A 115 -0.57 0.26 7.41
CA LEU A 115 0.13 -0.19 8.60
C LEU A 115 0.38 -1.70 8.46
N GLY A 116 1.57 -2.18 8.84
CA GLY A 116 1.90 -3.58 8.78
C GLY A 116 3.14 -3.95 9.57
N ARG A 117 3.49 -5.22 9.51
CA ARG A 117 4.72 -5.79 10.06
C ARG A 117 5.59 -6.34 8.96
N TRP A 118 6.89 -6.18 9.10
CA TRP A 118 7.89 -6.84 8.28
C TRP A 118 8.71 -7.82 9.12
N HIS A 119 9.11 -8.91 8.51
CA HIS A 119 9.97 -9.93 9.11
C HIS A 119 10.92 -10.48 8.05
N LEU A 120 12.20 -10.53 8.39
CA LEU A 120 13.25 -11.15 7.57
C LEU A 120 13.75 -12.41 8.27
N LYS A 121 13.46 -13.58 7.69
CA LYS A 121 14.03 -14.83 8.18
C LYS A 121 15.39 -15.05 7.51
N ARG A 122 16.45 -15.08 8.31
CA ARG A 122 17.84 -15.34 7.92
C ARG A 122 18.36 -16.60 8.63
N ALA A 123 19.57 -17.05 8.25
CA ALA A 123 20.16 -18.23 8.85
C ALA A 123 20.46 -18.06 10.36
N ASN A 124 20.87 -16.86 10.80
CA ASN A 124 21.38 -16.61 12.14
C ASN A 124 20.56 -15.62 12.96
N ASP A 125 19.61 -14.91 12.34
CA ASP A 125 18.74 -13.92 13.01
C ASP A 125 17.39 -13.79 12.30
N GLU A 126 16.45 -13.17 12.99
CA GLU A 126 15.10 -12.90 12.46
C GLU A 126 14.67 -11.45 12.76
N PRO A 127 15.35 -10.45 12.15
CA PRO A 127 14.98 -9.05 12.38
C PRO A 127 13.57 -8.78 11.87
N HIS A 128 12.82 -8.02 12.65
CA HIS A 128 11.44 -7.69 12.38
C HIS A 128 11.07 -6.32 12.93
N GLY A 129 9.88 -5.85 12.60
CA GLY A 129 9.37 -4.58 13.09
C GLY A 129 8.04 -4.21 12.46
N THR A 130 7.68 -2.96 12.59
CA THR A 130 6.46 -2.40 11.99
C THR A 130 6.80 -1.35 10.95
N PHE A 131 5.85 -1.09 10.07
CA PHE A 131 5.95 0.00 9.11
C PHE A 131 4.63 0.75 8.96
N THR A 132 4.74 2.00 8.57
CA THR A 132 3.64 2.82 8.09
C THR A 132 4.02 3.36 6.73
N LEU A 133 3.23 3.05 5.70
CA LEU A 133 3.46 3.45 4.32
C LEU A 133 2.37 4.39 3.86
N LEU A 134 2.77 5.54 3.29
CA LEU A 134 1.85 6.39 2.54
C LEU A 134 1.94 6.02 1.07
N PHE A 135 0.81 5.61 0.51
CA PHE A 135 0.65 5.36 -0.92
C PHE A 135 -0.02 6.54 -1.60
N ARG A 136 0.45 6.87 -2.80
CA ARG A 136 -0.21 7.78 -3.74
C ARG A 136 -0.46 7.09 -5.07
N LYS A 137 -1.59 7.43 -5.69
CA LYS A 137 -1.91 7.00 -7.05
C LYS A 137 -1.20 7.91 -8.03
N THR A 138 -0.24 7.35 -8.77
CA THR A 138 0.56 8.03 -9.79
C THR A 138 0.13 7.59 -11.20
N LYS A 139 0.75 8.11 -12.25
CA LYS A 139 0.56 7.63 -13.62
C LYS A 139 1.01 6.16 -13.79
N ALA A 140 1.93 5.69 -12.95
CA ALA A 140 2.41 4.30 -12.92
C ALA A 140 1.58 3.37 -12.00
N GLY A 141 0.45 3.85 -11.44
CA GLY A 141 -0.37 3.15 -10.48
C GLY A 141 -0.07 3.56 -9.03
N TRP A 142 -0.48 2.75 -8.06
CA TRP A 142 -0.23 3.00 -6.65
C TRP A 142 1.25 2.81 -6.32
N ARG A 143 1.86 3.80 -5.63
CA ARG A 143 3.28 3.79 -5.24
C ARG A 143 3.46 4.34 -3.84
N ILE A 144 4.45 3.79 -3.13
CA ILE A 144 4.89 4.28 -1.82
C ILE A 144 5.65 5.59 -2.05
N VAL A 145 5.22 6.66 -1.38
CA VAL A 145 5.89 7.97 -1.39
C VAL A 145 6.58 8.27 -0.07
N HIS A 146 6.15 7.62 1.01
CA HIS A 146 6.76 7.72 2.32
C HIS A 146 6.70 6.36 3.02
N ASP A 147 7.81 5.95 3.59
CA ASP A 147 7.98 4.74 4.38
C ASP A 147 8.61 5.11 5.73
N HIS A 148 7.93 4.76 6.81
CA HIS A 148 8.50 4.83 8.15
C HIS A 148 8.50 3.42 8.73
N SER A 149 9.71 2.86 8.88
CA SER A 149 9.92 1.51 9.39
C SER A 149 10.73 1.54 10.70
N SER A 150 10.23 0.82 11.71
CA SER A 150 10.93 0.55 12.95
C SER A 150 11.48 -0.87 12.98
N SER A 151 12.46 -1.12 13.84
CA SER A 151 12.97 -2.46 14.17
C SER A 151 12.73 -2.72 15.65
N ALA A 152 12.36 -3.94 15.99
CA ALA A 152 12.26 -4.43 17.36
C ALA A 152 13.62 -4.98 17.82
#